data_42c7beb963c9e5c12f97877ceeb279f5
#
_entry.id   42c7beb963c9e5c12f97877ceeb279f5
#
_cell.length_a   1.000
_cell.length_b   1.000
_cell.length_c   1.000
_cell.angle_alpha   90.00
_cell.angle_beta   90.00
_cell.angle_gamma   90.00
#
_symmetry.space_group_name_H-M   'P 1'
#
loop_
_entity.id
_entity.type
_entity.pdbx_description
1 polymer ?
#
loop_
_entity_poly.entity_id
_entity_poly.type
_entity_poly.pdbx_seq_one_letter_code
_entity_poly.pdbx_strand_id
1 'polypeptide(L)'
;MLSTNYGSLQSKPIVVRVGSDMHGKQEFYIHETLLRASSGLFDSALKTEWKEGQEAAVHIPHYKPAIFGLWLKFLYTGRIYMAEEDMDGKPRPKLTDRAEFATWRDLYALGDYIRDNDFKDALIDAMIDFISVVPVYPASLASYIYPYSISSSTHRAFAVDIFVNLWGREGFNVHKGHPPQFLEDALKAIGPNLHLGIKTKTAEAWFKIGEECKYHDHGDKPCYRTKPAFRF
;
A
#
# COMPACT_ATOMS: atom_id res chain seq x y z
N MET A 1 -16.10 -25.00 -14.14
CA MET A 1 -15.40 -24.21 -15.18
C MET A 1 -15.30 -22.79 -14.63
N LEU A 2 -14.18 -22.42 -14.07
CA LEU A 2 -13.91 -21.04 -13.64
C LEU A 2 -13.60 -20.24 -14.90
N SER A 3 -14.50 -19.33 -15.26
CA SER A 3 -14.27 -18.34 -16.30
C SER A 3 -13.11 -17.46 -15.85
N THR A 4 -11.93 -17.70 -16.40
CA THR A 4 -10.79 -16.79 -16.32
C THR A 4 -11.13 -15.55 -17.13
N ASN A 5 -11.80 -14.58 -16.51
CA ASN A 5 -11.89 -13.24 -17.04
C ASN A 5 -10.47 -12.60 -16.90
N TYR A 6 -9.57 -12.98 -17.79
CA TYR A 6 -8.43 -12.15 -18.11
C TYR A 6 -9.00 -10.86 -18.66
N GLY A 7 -9.03 -9.80 -17.85
CA GLY A 7 -9.38 -8.48 -18.30
C GLY A 7 -8.57 -8.23 -19.58
N SER A 8 -9.29 -8.12 -20.67
CA SER A 8 -8.72 -8.19 -22.00
C SER A 8 -7.62 -7.15 -22.17
N LEU A 9 -6.38 -7.57 -22.38
CA LEU A 9 -5.29 -6.72 -22.88
C LEU A 9 -5.63 -6.09 -24.25
N GLN A 10 -6.81 -6.40 -24.79
CA GLN A 10 -7.36 -5.83 -26.03
C GLN A 10 -8.15 -4.54 -25.80
N SER A 11 -8.26 -4.04 -24.55
CA SER A 11 -8.93 -2.76 -24.33
C SER A 11 -8.09 -1.60 -24.87
N LYS A 12 -8.78 -0.52 -25.22
CA LYS A 12 -8.15 0.72 -25.69
C LYS A 12 -7.15 1.23 -24.64
N PRO A 13 -5.95 1.65 -25.03
CA PRO A 13 -5.02 2.29 -24.10
C PRO A 13 -5.53 3.67 -23.70
N ILE A 14 -5.41 3.97 -22.41
CA ILE A 14 -5.63 5.29 -21.82
C ILE A 14 -4.29 5.94 -21.56
N VAL A 15 -4.20 7.25 -21.78
CA VAL A 15 -3.01 8.04 -21.44
C VAL A 15 -3.14 8.55 -20.01
N VAL A 16 -2.21 8.21 -19.15
CA VAL A 16 -2.11 8.80 -17.81
C VAL A 16 -0.89 9.71 -17.77
N ARG A 17 -1.12 11.01 -17.60
CA ARG A 17 -0.07 12.03 -17.48
C ARG A 17 0.25 12.25 -16.03
N VAL A 18 1.45 11.89 -15.62
CA VAL A 18 1.89 11.94 -14.21
C VAL A 18 3.00 12.97 -14.05
N GLY A 19 2.93 13.71 -12.96
CA GLY A 19 3.95 14.67 -12.59
C GLY A 19 3.66 16.10 -13.00
N SER A 20 4.58 16.98 -12.63
CA SER A 20 4.54 18.42 -12.86
C SER A 20 5.91 18.94 -13.32
N ASP A 21 6.00 20.23 -13.60
CA ASP A 21 7.27 20.83 -13.98
C ASP A 21 8.36 20.68 -12.89
N MET A 22 7.96 20.54 -11.62
CA MET A 22 8.87 20.34 -10.49
C MET A 22 9.40 18.90 -10.37
N HIS A 23 8.63 17.90 -10.82
CA HIS A 23 8.92 16.47 -10.61
C HIS A 23 9.18 15.71 -11.92
N GLY A 24 9.25 16.44 -13.02
CA GLY A 24 9.20 15.85 -14.37
C GLY A 24 7.78 15.42 -14.73
N LYS A 25 7.51 15.34 -16.02
CA LYS A 25 6.24 14.86 -16.59
C LYS A 25 6.51 13.60 -17.39
N GLN A 26 5.65 12.60 -17.24
CA GLN A 26 5.72 11.38 -18.02
C GLN A 26 4.32 10.91 -18.40
N GLU A 27 4.18 10.38 -19.62
CA GLU A 27 2.96 9.73 -20.08
C GLU A 27 3.10 8.21 -19.96
N PHE A 28 2.04 7.58 -19.46
CA PHE A 28 1.91 6.13 -19.36
C PHE A 28 0.72 5.69 -20.20
N TYR A 29 0.88 4.64 -20.98
CA TYR A 29 -0.17 4.05 -21.81
C TYR A 29 -0.60 2.73 -21.18
N ILE A 30 -1.83 2.69 -20.68
CA ILE A 30 -2.31 1.61 -19.84
C ILE A 30 -3.67 1.12 -20.34
N HIS A 31 -3.92 -0.17 -20.31
CA HIS A 31 -5.18 -0.76 -20.72
C HIS A 31 -6.33 -0.26 -19.82
N GLU A 32 -7.39 0.29 -20.42
CA GLU A 32 -8.53 0.88 -19.72
C GLU A 32 -9.17 -0.10 -18.73
N THR A 33 -9.41 -1.34 -19.16
CA THR A 33 -10.04 -2.36 -18.32
C THR A 33 -9.25 -2.65 -17.07
N LEU A 34 -7.92 -2.64 -17.16
CA LEU A 34 -7.03 -2.87 -16.03
C LEU A 34 -7.06 -1.71 -15.03
N LEU A 35 -6.98 -0.47 -15.54
CA LEU A 35 -7.09 0.73 -14.71
C LEU A 35 -8.39 0.77 -13.92
N ARG A 36 -9.51 0.57 -14.60
CA ARG A 36 -10.85 0.65 -13.99
C ARG A 36 -11.11 -0.46 -13.00
N ALA A 37 -10.59 -1.67 -13.27
CA ALA A 37 -10.75 -2.82 -12.38
C ALA A 37 -9.99 -2.64 -11.05
N SER A 38 -8.86 -1.93 -11.06
CA SER A 38 -7.98 -1.79 -9.88
C SER A 38 -8.22 -0.49 -9.10
N SER A 39 -8.67 0.56 -9.75
CA SER A 39 -8.70 1.89 -9.15
C SER A 39 -10.07 2.55 -9.23
N GLY A 40 -10.63 2.88 -8.08
CA GLY A 40 -11.88 3.61 -7.99
C GLY A 40 -11.80 5.05 -8.54
N LEU A 41 -10.61 5.66 -8.54
CA LEU A 41 -10.40 6.96 -9.18
C LEU A 41 -10.52 6.83 -10.69
N PHE A 42 -9.80 5.89 -11.31
CA PHE A 42 -9.83 5.70 -12.75
C PHE A 42 -11.19 5.19 -13.23
N ASP A 43 -11.85 4.30 -12.48
CA ASP A 43 -13.21 3.88 -12.83
C ASP A 43 -14.18 5.07 -12.86
N SER A 44 -14.05 6.00 -11.93
CA SER A 44 -14.88 7.21 -11.91
C SER A 44 -14.49 8.19 -13.01
N ALA A 45 -13.20 8.47 -13.21
CA ALA A 45 -12.72 9.48 -14.16
C ALA A 45 -12.95 9.06 -15.63
N LEU A 46 -12.90 7.76 -15.93
CA LEU A 46 -13.04 7.25 -17.30
C LEU A 46 -14.49 6.97 -17.71
N LYS A 47 -15.46 7.41 -16.94
CA LYS A 47 -16.87 7.41 -17.40
C LYS A 47 -17.03 8.43 -18.54
N THR A 48 -17.77 8.04 -19.54
CA THR A 48 -18.00 8.87 -20.77
C THR A 48 -18.68 10.21 -20.50
N GLU A 49 -19.27 10.37 -19.34
CA GLU A 49 -19.88 11.62 -18.86
C GLU A 49 -18.85 12.70 -18.51
N TRP A 50 -17.59 12.31 -18.27
CA TRP A 50 -16.51 13.21 -17.88
C TRP A 50 -15.57 13.49 -19.05
N LYS A 51 -14.88 14.64 -18.96
CA LYS A 51 -13.92 15.08 -19.97
C LYS A 51 -12.79 14.05 -20.16
N GLU A 52 -12.28 13.50 -19.08
CA GLU A 52 -11.23 12.50 -19.08
C GLU A 52 -11.64 11.22 -19.82
N GLY A 53 -12.91 10.80 -19.68
CA GLY A 53 -13.45 9.66 -20.40
C GLY A 53 -13.59 9.94 -21.91
N GLN A 54 -13.94 11.17 -22.28
CA GLN A 54 -14.04 11.58 -23.69
C GLN A 54 -12.67 11.74 -24.34
N GLU A 55 -11.69 12.31 -23.62
CA GLU A 55 -10.32 12.51 -24.09
C GLU A 55 -9.45 11.26 -23.98
N ALA A 56 -9.91 10.21 -23.28
CA ALA A 56 -9.14 9.01 -22.94
C ALA A 56 -7.80 9.35 -22.27
N ALA A 57 -7.79 10.38 -21.43
CA ALA A 57 -6.60 10.90 -20.75
C ALA A 57 -6.91 11.34 -19.32
N VAL A 58 -6.06 10.92 -18.36
CA VAL A 58 -6.18 11.29 -16.94
C VAL A 58 -4.89 11.98 -16.49
N HIS A 59 -5.02 13.04 -15.68
CA HIS A 59 -3.90 13.81 -15.16
C HIS A 59 -3.69 13.56 -13.65
N ILE A 60 -2.46 13.23 -13.26
CA ILE A 60 -2.04 13.04 -11.85
C ILE A 60 -0.80 13.93 -11.58
N PRO A 61 -0.99 15.24 -11.37
CA PRO A 61 0.13 16.18 -11.31
C PRO A 61 0.92 16.13 -9.99
N HIS A 62 0.33 15.59 -8.92
CA HIS A 62 0.89 15.67 -7.56
C HIS A 62 1.85 14.54 -7.21
N TYR A 63 1.98 13.52 -8.06
CA TYR A 63 2.83 12.37 -7.80
C TYR A 63 4.02 12.33 -8.76
N LYS A 64 5.12 11.74 -8.29
CA LYS A 64 6.31 11.52 -9.12
C LYS A 64 6.05 10.38 -10.11
N PRO A 65 6.48 10.51 -11.38
CA PRO A 65 6.36 9.43 -12.36
C PRO A 65 6.95 8.10 -11.90
N ALA A 66 8.10 8.11 -11.21
CA ALA A 66 8.73 6.91 -10.67
C ALA A 66 7.80 6.15 -9.70
N ILE A 67 7.10 6.85 -8.79
CA ILE A 67 6.17 6.23 -7.83
C ILE A 67 4.97 5.62 -8.56
N PHE A 68 4.43 6.32 -9.56
CA PHE A 68 3.37 5.80 -10.39
C PHE A 68 3.82 4.57 -11.20
N GLY A 69 5.04 4.59 -11.71
CA GLY A 69 5.65 3.45 -12.42
C GLY A 69 5.76 2.19 -11.56
N LEU A 70 6.07 2.33 -10.26
CA LEU A 70 6.09 1.21 -9.32
C LEU A 70 4.69 0.63 -9.07
N TRP A 71 3.67 1.49 -8.93
CA TRP A 71 2.29 1.02 -8.88
C TRP A 71 1.88 0.31 -10.18
N LEU A 72 2.30 0.84 -11.33
CA LEU A 72 2.03 0.21 -12.61
C LEU A 72 2.66 -1.18 -12.71
N LYS A 73 3.89 -1.37 -12.20
CA LYS A 73 4.49 -2.70 -12.08
C LYS A 73 3.63 -3.64 -11.24
N PHE A 74 3.14 -3.18 -10.08
CA PHE A 74 2.19 -3.98 -9.27
C PHE A 74 0.93 -4.32 -10.06
N LEU A 75 0.35 -3.35 -10.76
CA LEU A 75 -0.86 -3.54 -11.55
C LEU A 75 -0.74 -4.68 -12.56
N TYR A 76 0.42 -4.81 -13.22
CA TYR A 76 0.68 -5.87 -14.20
C TYR A 76 1.20 -7.18 -13.61
N THR A 77 1.93 -7.14 -12.51
CA THR A 77 2.62 -8.32 -11.97
C THR A 77 2.03 -8.89 -10.69
N GLY A 78 1.22 -8.11 -9.98
CA GLY A 78 0.76 -8.42 -8.63
C GLY A 78 1.86 -8.41 -7.56
N ARG A 79 3.04 -7.88 -7.87
CA ARG A 79 4.20 -7.83 -6.96
C ARG A 79 4.54 -6.41 -6.57
N ILE A 80 4.94 -6.22 -5.31
CA ILE A 80 5.40 -4.93 -4.81
C ILE A 80 6.88 -4.75 -5.13
N TYR A 81 7.21 -3.57 -5.67
CA TYR A 81 8.57 -3.11 -5.94
C TYR A 81 8.80 -1.81 -5.19
N MET A 82 9.93 -1.69 -4.47
CA MET A 82 10.28 -0.50 -3.68
C MET A 82 11.31 0.40 -4.37
N ALA A 83 11.96 -0.10 -5.40
CA ALA A 83 12.91 0.65 -6.22
C ALA A 83 12.73 0.30 -7.69
N GLU A 84 13.23 1.17 -8.58
CA GLU A 84 13.47 0.78 -9.95
C GLU A 84 14.51 -0.36 -9.95
N GLU A 85 14.33 -1.33 -10.84
CA GLU A 85 15.24 -2.50 -10.94
C GLU A 85 16.67 -2.03 -11.05
N ASP A 86 17.56 -2.69 -10.29
CA ASP A 86 18.98 -2.62 -10.61
C ASP A 86 19.20 -3.14 -12.04
N MET A 87 20.26 -2.66 -12.66
CA MET A 87 20.64 -2.99 -14.04
C MET A 87 20.82 -4.50 -14.30
N ASP A 88 20.80 -5.32 -13.25
CA ASP A 88 20.94 -6.79 -13.32
C ASP A 88 19.59 -7.54 -13.28
N GLY A 89 18.46 -6.84 -13.31
CA GLY A 89 17.12 -7.47 -13.34
C GLY A 89 16.75 -8.30 -12.10
N LYS A 90 17.51 -8.19 -11.00
CA LYS A 90 17.21 -8.90 -9.75
C LYS A 90 16.28 -8.06 -8.90
N PRO A 91 15.09 -8.59 -8.54
CA PRO A 91 14.24 -7.92 -7.59
C PRO A 91 15.00 -7.78 -6.27
N ARG A 92 15.20 -6.58 -5.79
CA ARG A 92 15.60 -6.38 -4.39
C ARG A 92 14.34 -6.47 -3.53
N PRO A 93 14.10 -7.58 -2.84
CA PRO A 93 13.07 -7.61 -1.83
C PRO A 93 13.69 -7.02 -0.58
N LYS A 94 13.58 -5.76 -0.27
CA LYS A 94 13.87 -5.38 1.13
C LYS A 94 13.83 -3.87 1.31
N LEU A 95 12.93 -3.42 2.15
CA LEU A 95 12.93 -2.15 2.87
C LEU A 95 14.20 -2.03 3.76
N THR A 96 15.39 -1.98 3.17
CA THR A 96 16.65 -2.05 3.91
C THR A 96 17.15 -0.70 4.39
N ASP A 97 16.59 0.40 3.87
CA ASP A 97 17.05 1.73 4.21
C ASP A 97 15.92 2.79 4.29
N ARG A 98 16.30 4.01 4.64
CA ARG A 98 15.36 5.15 4.72
C ARG A 98 14.71 5.49 3.39
N ALA A 99 15.36 5.23 2.27
CA ALA A 99 14.85 5.56 0.94
C ALA A 99 13.68 4.64 0.57
N GLU A 100 13.80 3.36 0.88
CA GLU A 100 12.73 2.39 0.65
C GLU A 100 11.50 2.67 1.53
N PHE A 101 11.69 3.08 2.79
CA PHE A 101 10.58 3.56 3.62
C PHE A 101 9.91 4.81 3.07
N ALA A 102 10.68 5.73 2.50
CA ALA A 102 10.13 6.91 1.84
C ALA A 102 9.33 6.50 0.58
N THR A 103 9.84 5.55 -0.18
CA THR A 103 9.12 4.99 -1.34
C THR A 103 7.83 4.30 -0.90
N TRP A 104 7.87 3.46 0.13
CA TRP A 104 6.68 2.79 0.67
C TRP A 104 5.60 3.80 1.09
N ARG A 105 5.99 4.86 1.79
CA ARG A 105 5.09 5.95 2.19
C ARG A 105 4.44 6.61 0.98
N ASP A 106 5.23 6.95 -0.04
CA ASP A 106 4.75 7.63 -1.23
C ASP A 106 3.83 6.71 -2.05
N LEU A 107 4.11 5.40 -2.09
CA LEU A 107 3.24 4.38 -2.70
C LEU A 107 1.93 4.23 -1.92
N TYR A 108 1.98 4.20 -0.58
CA TYR A 108 0.78 4.09 0.24
C TYR A 108 -0.15 5.30 0.07
N ALA A 109 0.41 6.51 0.02
CA ALA A 109 -0.32 7.73 -0.28
C ALA A 109 -0.91 7.72 -1.71
N LEU A 110 -0.16 7.22 -2.69
CA LEU A 110 -0.68 7.04 -4.05
C LEU A 110 -1.85 6.04 -4.07
N GLY A 111 -1.71 4.90 -3.40
CA GLY A 111 -2.77 3.87 -3.33
C GLY A 111 -4.08 4.42 -2.79
N ASP A 112 -4.01 5.28 -1.77
CA ASP A 112 -5.19 5.98 -1.23
C ASP A 112 -5.79 6.96 -2.23
N TYR A 113 -4.96 7.78 -2.86
CA TYR A 113 -5.38 8.77 -3.84
C TYR A 113 -6.11 8.12 -5.03
N ILE A 114 -5.55 7.04 -5.57
CA ILE A 114 -6.16 6.33 -6.70
C ILE A 114 -7.28 5.37 -6.26
N ARG A 115 -7.49 5.20 -4.94
CA ARG A 115 -8.48 4.28 -4.35
C ARG A 115 -8.26 2.82 -4.77
N ASP A 116 -7.02 2.37 -4.70
CA ASP A 116 -6.63 0.97 -4.93
C ASP A 116 -6.34 0.29 -3.57
N ASN A 117 -7.38 -0.31 -2.99
CA ASN A 117 -7.26 -0.99 -1.70
C ASN A 117 -6.42 -2.25 -1.80
N ASP A 118 -6.50 -3.00 -2.91
CA ASP A 118 -5.69 -4.19 -3.12
C ASP A 118 -4.19 -3.86 -3.09
N PHE A 119 -3.80 -2.72 -3.67
CA PHE A 119 -2.44 -2.23 -3.63
C PHE A 119 -2.02 -1.81 -2.22
N LYS A 120 -2.89 -1.12 -1.49
CA LYS A 120 -2.63 -0.76 -0.08
C LYS A 120 -2.47 -2.00 0.80
N ASP A 121 -3.32 -3.01 0.64
CA ASP A 121 -3.22 -4.29 1.35
C ASP A 121 -1.90 -5.00 1.02
N ALA A 122 -1.50 -5.00 -0.25
CA ALA A 122 -0.22 -5.59 -0.67
C ALA A 122 1.00 -4.84 -0.09
N LEU A 123 0.91 -3.52 0.09
CA LEU A 123 1.94 -2.74 0.77
C LEU A 123 2.05 -3.08 2.26
N ILE A 124 0.93 -3.37 2.93
CA ILE A 124 0.95 -3.86 4.32
C ILE A 124 1.62 -5.22 4.39
N ASP A 125 1.28 -6.15 3.48
CA ASP A 125 1.94 -7.45 3.41
C ASP A 125 3.45 -7.33 3.20
N ALA A 126 3.89 -6.48 2.28
CA ALA A 126 5.31 -6.22 2.04
C ALA A 126 6.01 -5.65 3.28
N MET A 127 5.32 -4.83 4.09
CA MET A 127 5.84 -4.33 5.35
C MET A 127 5.93 -5.45 6.41
N ILE A 128 4.95 -6.34 6.49
CA ILE A 128 4.98 -7.51 7.39
C ILE A 128 6.17 -8.41 7.04
N ASP A 129 6.35 -8.73 5.76
CA ASP A 129 7.47 -9.54 5.29
C ASP A 129 8.82 -8.91 5.67
N PHE A 130 8.94 -7.59 5.47
CA PHE A 130 10.15 -6.87 5.84
C PHE A 130 10.47 -6.97 7.33
N ILE A 131 9.52 -6.58 8.20
CA ILE A 131 9.75 -6.57 9.66
C ILE A 131 9.88 -7.97 10.26
N SER A 132 9.42 -9.00 9.55
CA SER A 132 9.61 -10.40 9.94
C SER A 132 11.06 -10.87 9.72
N VAL A 133 11.76 -10.30 8.76
CA VAL A 133 13.15 -10.63 8.43
C VAL A 133 14.13 -9.67 9.11
N VAL A 134 13.81 -8.40 9.13
CA VAL A 134 14.67 -7.34 9.71
C VAL A 134 13.94 -6.75 10.91
N PRO A 135 14.41 -6.98 12.15
CA PRO A 135 13.71 -6.53 13.37
C PRO A 135 13.87 -5.02 13.57
N VAL A 136 13.60 -4.23 12.53
CA VAL A 136 13.56 -2.77 12.55
C VAL A 136 12.13 -2.31 12.32
N TYR A 137 11.58 -1.64 13.32
CA TYR A 137 10.20 -1.18 13.28
C TYR A 137 10.17 0.31 12.99
N PRO A 138 9.50 0.76 11.89
CA PRO A 138 9.45 2.18 11.55
C PRO A 138 8.63 2.96 12.57
N ALA A 139 9.29 3.78 13.37
CA ALA A 139 8.65 4.61 14.39
C ALA A 139 7.58 5.58 13.83
N SER A 140 7.73 5.97 12.58
CA SER A 140 6.82 6.90 11.89
C SER A 140 5.67 6.22 11.12
N LEU A 141 5.54 4.90 11.19
CA LEU A 141 4.55 4.15 10.39
C LEU A 141 3.12 4.68 10.58
N ALA A 142 2.73 4.94 11.84
CA ALA A 142 1.42 5.53 12.15
C ALA A 142 1.20 6.88 11.46
N SER A 143 2.23 7.71 11.38
CA SER A 143 2.16 9.02 10.70
C SER A 143 1.95 8.89 9.19
N TYR A 144 2.24 7.74 8.62
CA TYR A 144 2.02 7.46 7.20
C TYR A 144 0.68 6.78 6.94
N ILE A 145 0.19 5.95 7.86
CA ILE A 145 -1.07 5.21 7.70
C ILE A 145 -2.28 6.07 8.05
N TYR A 146 -2.24 6.78 9.18
CA TYR A 146 -3.42 7.46 9.71
C TYR A 146 -4.00 8.55 8.80
N PRO A 147 -3.20 9.39 8.11
CA PRO A 147 -3.74 10.40 7.19
C PRO A 147 -4.49 9.81 5.99
N TYR A 148 -4.18 8.57 5.62
CA TYR A 148 -4.68 7.89 4.43
C TYR A 148 -5.54 6.67 4.77
N SER A 149 -6.18 6.66 5.93
CA SER A 149 -7.04 5.56 6.37
C SER A 149 -8.20 6.06 7.24
N ILE A 150 -9.34 5.40 7.12
CA ILE A 150 -10.52 5.68 7.96
C ILE A 150 -10.34 5.03 9.34
N SER A 151 -11.17 5.45 10.31
CA SER A 151 -11.06 4.98 11.69
C SER A 151 -11.28 3.47 11.88
N SER A 152 -12.01 2.84 10.98
CA SER A 152 -12.25 1.39 10.98
C SER A 152 -11.23 0.59 10.20
N SER A 153 -10.20 1.23 9.63
CA SER A 153 -9.18 0.57 8.81
C SER A 153 -8.35 -0.43 9.62
N THR A 154 -8.20 -1.63 9.10
CA THR A 154 -7.32 -2.66 9.68
C THR A 154 -5.84 -2.28 9.57
N HIS A 155 -5.48 -1.38 8.65
CA HIS A 155 -4.13 -0.80 8.57
C HIS A 155 -3.78 0.02 9.83
N ARG A 156 -4.77 0.69 10.45
CA ARG A 156 -4.55 1.35 11.75
C ARG A 156 -4.27 0.34 12.85
N ALA A 157 -5.02 -0.77 12.87
CA ALA A 157 -4.77 -1.87 13.80
C ALA A 157 -3.37 -2.46 13.60
N PHE A 158 -2.90 -2.61 12.36
CA PHE A 158 -1.53 -3.02 12.06
C PHE A 158 -0.48 -2.09 12.70
N ALA A 159 -0.63 -0.77 12.53
CA ALA A 159 0.30 0.20 13.13
C ALA A 159 0.30 0.13 14.66
N VAL A 160 -0.89 -0.05 15.27
CA VAL A 160 -1.05 -0.22 16.73
C VAL A 160 -0.40 -1.52 17.19
N ASP A 161 -0.62 -2.63 16.50
CA ASP A 161 -0.07 -3.93 16.86
C ASP A 161 1.46 -3.94 16.82
N ILE A 162 2.08 -3.30 15.85
CA ILE A 162 3.54 -3.12 15.82
C ILE A 162 4.00 -2.35 17.07
N PHE A 163 3.35 -1.23 17.36
CA PHE A 163 3.72 -0.37 18.48
C PHE A 163 3.58 -1.08 19.82
N VAL A 164 2.47 -1.78 20.04
CA VAL A 164 2.14 -2.40 21.33
C VAL A 164 2.90 -3.71 21.56
N ASN A 165 3.09 -4.52 20.51
CA ASN A 165 3.54 -5.91 20.65
C ASN A 165 4.97 -6.14 20.23
N LEU A 166 5.53 -5.30 19.34
CA LEU A 166 6.86 -5.52 18.78
C LEU A 166 7.90 -4.53 19.30
N TRP A 167 7.48 -3.31 19.68
CA TRP A 167 8.42 -2.34 20.23
C TRP A 167 8.88 -2.73 21.63
N GLY A 168 10.18 -2.71 21.84
CA GLY A 168 10.79 -2.83 23.18
C GLY A 168 10.64 -1.53 23.99
N ARG A 169 11.13 -1.55 25.25
CA ARG A 169 11.10 -0.40 26.16
C ARG A 169 11.63 0.90 25.55
N GLU A 170 12.64 0.79 24.69
CA GLU A 170 13.27 1.95 24.03
C GLU A 170 12.41 2.53 22.90
N GLY A 171 11.47 1.76 22.37
CA GLY A 171 10.54 2.18 21.31
C GLY A 171 9.43 3.10 21.77
N PHE A 172 9.16 3.17 23.07
CA PHE A 172 8.12 4.06 23.67
C PHE A 172 8.51 5.53 23.72
N ASN A 173 9.56 5.94 23.04
CA ASN A 173 9.81 7.36 22.80
C ASN A 173 8.70 7.92 21.90
N VAL A 174 7.71 8.55 22.53
CA VAL A 174 6.62 9.24 21.83
C VAL A 174 7.23 10.39 21.03
N HIS A 175 7.49 10.15 19.75
CA HIS A 175 7.91 11.21 18.85
C HIS A 175 6.77 12.25 18.73
N LYS A 176 7.12 13.52 18.71
CA LYS A 176 6.19 14.65 18.60
C LYS A 176 5.29 14.63 17.33
N GLY A 177 5.45 13.64 16.46
CA GLY A 177 4.76 13.52 15.18
C GLY A 177 3.70 12.39 15.10
N HIS A 178 3.39 11.70 16.19
CA HIS A 178 2.33 10.69 16.14
C HIS A 178 0.95 11.35 16.06
N PRO A 179 0.05 10.87 15.18
CA PRO A 179 -1.33 11.32 15.14
C PRO A 179 -2.01 11.11 16.48
N PRO A 180 -2.80 12.07 17.00
CA PRO A 180 -3.52 11.92 18.28
C PRO A 180 -4.39 10.66 18.31
N GLN A 181 -5.08 10.35 17.22
CA GLN A 181 -5.92 9.16 17.08
C GLN A 181 -5.13 7.86 17.23
N PHE A 182 -3.88 7.83 16.75
CA PHE A 182 -3.00 6.68 16.95
C PHE A 182 -2.69 6.46 18.43
N LEU A 183 -2.39 7.51 19.16
CA LEU A 183 -2.12 7.41 20.60
C LEU A 183 -3.35 6.93 21.37
N GLU A 184 -4.54 7.40 20.98
CA GLU A 184 -5.79 6.93 21.56
C GLU A 184 -6.03 5.44 21.29
N ASP A 185 -5.84 4.99 20.04
CA ASP A 185 -6.01 3.59 19.64
C ASP A 185 -4.98 2.69 20.34
N ALA A 186 -3.72 3.14 20.46
CA ALA A 186 -2.67 2.44 21.20
C ALA A 186 -3.00 2.29 22.69
N LEU A 187 -3.50 3.35 23.33
CA LEU A 187 -3.92 3.29 24.73
C LEU A 187 -5.09 2.33 24.94
N LYS A 188 -6.07 2.32 24.05
CA LYS A 188 -7.17 1.34 24.07
C LYS A 188 -6.66 -0.10 23.94
N ALA A 189 -5.66 -0.34 23.09
CA ALA A 189 -5.08 -1.67 22.88
C ALA A 189 -4.23 -2.13 24.08
N ILE A 190 -3.53 -1.21 24.74
CA ILE A 190 -2.69 -1.50 25.92
C ILE A 190 -3.55 -1.75 27.18
N GLY A 191 -4.62 -0.98 27.35
CA GLY A 191 -5.42 -0.92 28.57
C GLY A 191 -5.77 -2.28 29.16
N PRO A 192 -6.33 -3.24 28.41
CA PRO A 192 -6.69 -4.57 28.92
C PRO A 192 -5.50 -5.39 29.44
N ASN A 193 -4.29 -5.08 28.99
CA ASN A 193 -3.08 -5.85 29.30
C ASN A 193 -2.16 -5.18 30.34
N LEU A 194 -2.49 -3.99 30.82
CA LEU A 194 -1.64 -3.24 31.76
C LEU A 194 -1.31 -4.01 33.03
N HIS A 195 -2.25 -4.75 33.57
CA HIS A 195 -2.10 -5.53 34.81
C HIS A 195 -1.33 -6.84 34.60
N LEU A 196 -1.24 -7.36 33.37
CA LEU A 196 -0.54 -8.62 33.04
C LEU A 196 0.92 -8.39 32.69
N GLY A 197 1.32 -7.14 32.49
CA GLY A 197 2.62 -6.80 31.91
C GLY A 197 2.65 -7.06 30.40
N ILE A 198 3.15 -6.10 29.64
CA ILE A 198 3.29 -6.22 28.19
C ILE A 198 4.59 -6.98 27.90
N LYS A 199 4.48 -8.14 27.27
CA LYS A 199 5.63 -8.90 26.78
C LYS A 199 5.76 -8.65 25.28
N THR A 200 6.93 -8.17 24.87
CA THR A 200 7.26 -8.07 23.45
C THR A 200 7.35 -9.44 22.80
N LYS A 201 6.89 -9.53 21.56
CA LYS A 201 6.98 -10.72 20.72
C LYS A 201 7.89 -10.44 19.52
N THR A 202 8.40 -11.48 18.90
CA THR A 202 9.02 -11.34 17.59
C THR A 202 7.96 -11.10 16.53
N ALA A 203 8.30 -10.41 15.45
CA ALA A 203 7.38 -10.17 14.33
C ALA A 203 6.85 -11.50 13.76
N GLU A 204 7.74 -12.49 13.58
CA GLU A 204 7.37 -13.82 13.12
C GLU A 204 6.33 -14.50 14.03
N ALA A 205 6.49 -14.38 15.36
CA ALA A 205 5.55 -14.95 16.32
C ALA A 205 4.22 -14.17 16.39
N TRP A 206 4.24 -12.90 16.05
CA TRP A 206 3.05 -12.05 16.07
C TRP A 206 2.25 -12.16 14.77
N PHE A 207 2.92 -12.00 13.65
CA PHE A 207 2.33 -12.13 12.32
C PHE A 207 2.41 -13.59 11.86
N LYS A 208 1.68 -14.48 12.49
CA LYS A 208 1.64 -15.88 12.05
C LYS A 208 1.32 -15.91 10.56
N ILE A 209 2.25 -16.43 9.79
CA ILE A 209 2.07 -16.69 8.36
C ILE A 209 0.85 -17.59 8.23
N GLY A 210 -0.26 -17.06 7.76
CA GLY A 210 -1.51 -17.80 7.58
C GLY A 210 -2.73 -17.24 8.32
N GLU A 211 -2.63 -16.21 9.17
CA GLU A 211 -3.81 -15.42 9.57
C GLU A 211 -4.17 -14.51 8.41
N GLU A 212 -4.97 -15.09 7.51
CA GLU A 212 -5.37 -14.47 6.26
C GLU A 212 -6.14 -13.18 6.53
N CYS A 213 -5.71 -12.11 5.87
CA CYS A 213 -6.45 -10.85 5.77
C CYS A 213 -6.65 -10.04 7.07
N LYS A 214 -5.98 -10.36 8.18
CA LYS A 214 -6.14 -9.62 9.45
C LYS A 214 -5.95 -8.10 9.29
N TYR A 215 -5.03 -7.69 8.43
CA TYR A 215 -4.68 -6.29 8.21
C TYR A 215 -5.03 -5.78 6.80
N HIS A 216 -5.98 -6.45 6.13
CA HIS A 216 -6.46 -6.03 4.82
C HIS A 216 -7.76 -5.24 4.95
N ASP A 217 -7.92 -4.20 4.15
CA ASP A 217 -9.08 -3.30 4.15
C ASP A 217 -10.11 -3.63 3.05
N HIS A 218 -10.11 -4.86 2.52
CA HIS A 218 -11.06 -5.24 1.46
C HIS A 218 -12.49 -5.51 1.98
N GLY A 219 -12.70 -5.62 3.28
CA GLY A 219 -14.00 -5.99 3.87
C GLY A 219 -14.47 -7.36 3.35
N ASP A 220 -15.72 -7.42 2.89
CA ASP A 220 -16.31 -8.65 2.33
C ASP A 220 -15.92 -8.94 0.87
N LYS A 221 -15.08 -8.09 0.26
CA LYS A 221 -14.62 -8.29 -1.12
C LYS A 221 -13.53 -9.37 -1.17
N PRO A 222 -13.35 -10.05 -2.32
CA PRO A 222 -12.26 -11.00 -2.48
C PRO A 222 -10.90 -10.33 -2.26
N CYS A 223 -10.04 -10.97 -1.46
CA CYS A 223 -8.67 -10.52 -1.23
C CYS A 223 -7.89 -10.44 -2.54
N TYR A 224 -7.02 -9.44 -2.67
CA TYR A 224 -6.16 -9.29 -3.85
C TYR A 224 -5.32 -10.54 -4.13
N ARG A 225 -4.93 -11.30 -3.10
CA ARG A 225 -4.17 -12.56 -3.22
C ARG A 225 -4.91 -13.65 -3.98
N THR A 226 -6.25 -13.61 -3.98
CA THR A 226 -7.10 -14.58 -4.69
C THR A 226 -7.45 -14.14 -6.10
N LYS A 227 -7.18 -12.88 -6.45
CA LYS A 227 -7.41 -12.35 -7.78
C LYS A 227 -6.35 -12.87 -8.76
N PRO A 228 -6.72 -13.18 -10.01
CA PRO A 228 -5.73 -13.55 -11.01
C PRO A 228 -4.77 -12.37 -11.21
N ALA A 229 -3.53 -12.53 -10.78
CA ALA A 229 -2.46 -11.64 -11.18
C ALA A 229 -2.11 -11.94 -12.65
N PHE A 230 -1.76 -10.92 -13.41
CA PHE A 230 -1.11 -11.13 -14.69
C PHE A 230 0.26 -11.75 -14.39
N ARG A 231 0.31 -13.08 -14.39
CA ARG A 231 1.58 -13.81 -14.32
C ARG A 231 2.04 -13.99 -15.73
N PHE A 232 3.04 -13.21 -16.11
CA PHE A 232 3.82 -13.45 -17.32
C PHE A 232 4.95 -14.42 -17.01
#